data_648cea1885dd962742e2c543572d93f2
#
_entry.id   648cea1885dd962742e2c543572d93f2
#
_cell.length_a   1.000
_cell.length_b   1.000
_cell.length_c   1.000
_cell.angle_alpha   90.00
_cell.angle_beta   90.00
_cell.angle_gamma   90.00
#
_symmetry.space_group_name_H-M   'P 1'
#
loop_
_entity.id
_entity.type
_entity.pdbx_description
1 polymer ?
#
loop_
_entity_poly.entity_id
_entity_poly.type
_entity_poly.pdbx_seq_one_letter_code
_entity_poly.pdbx_strand_id
1 'polypeptide(L)'
;MPVEAVIYDIGNVLIEWQPERHYDKTIGEKRRREMFEAVDLHAMNDEIDRGAAFKERIYEEAEKHPSFRAEIRDWYDSWIEMASPAIPHSVKLLRTLRSKDVPVFALSNFGVDSFAYAETKYPFLGEFDRRYISGHMKRIKPEPEIYEMVEKDCGIDPAGLLFVDDRQDNIDMARARGWQAHLFEGPQGWADELVRQGLLNAEEASA
;
A
#
# COMPACT_ATOMS: atom_id res chain seq x y z
N MET A 1 -19.60 14.19 -8.25
CA MET A 1 -18.90 14.65 -9.46
C MET A 1 -18.40 13.42 -10.20
N PRO A 2 -18.15 13.48 -11.53
CA PRO A 2 -17.50 12.38 -12.21
C PRO A 2 -16.09 12.18 -11.65
N VAL A 3 -15.61 10.94 -11.68
CA VAL A 3 -14.23 10.61 -11.28
C VAL A 3 -13.27 11.11 -12.37
N GLU A 4 -12.25 11.84 -11.96
CA GLU A 4 -11.22 12.39 -12.85
C GLU A 4 -9.88 11.64 -12.73
N ALA A 5 -9.61 11.03 -11.56
CA ALA A 5 -8.47 10.15 -11.35
C ALA A 5 -8.77 9.07 -10.31
N VAL A 6 -8.15 7.90 -10.49
CA VAL A 6 -8.23 6.78 -9.53
C VAL A 6 -6.92 6.67 -8.78
N ILE A 7 -7.00 6.59 -7.44
CA ILE A 7 -5.84 6.50 -6.56
C ILE A 7 -5.85 5.12 -5.89
N TYR A 8 -4.76 4.38 -6.03
CA TYR A 8 -4.58 3.05 -5.46
C TYR A 8 -3.65 3.09 -4.24
N ASP A 9 -4.04 2.42 -3.16
CA ASP A 9 -3.04 1.83 -2.28
C ASP A 9 -2.35 0.65 -2.99
N ILE A 10 -1.19 0.23 -2.47
CA ILE A 10 -0.41 -0.88 -3.01
C ILE A 10 -0.55 -2.11 -2.11
N GLY A 11 -0.27 -1.97 -0.81
CA GLY A 11 -0.37 -3.06 0.16
C GLY A 11 -1.79 -3.59 0.26
N ASN A 12 -1.96 -4.91 0.23
CA ASN A 12 -3.25 -5.63 0.24
C ASN A 12 -4.27 -5.20 -0.84
N VAL A 13 -3.93 -4.26 -1.73
CA VAL A 13 -4.77 -3.87 -2.88
C VAL A 13 -4.19 -4.40 -4.19
N LEU A 14 -2.89 -4.26 -4.40
CA LEU A 14 -2.16 -4.73 -5.59
C LEU A 14 -1.15 -5.84 -5.29
N ILE A 15 -0.59 -5.83 -4.07
CA ILE A 15 0.38 -6.80 -3.57
C ILE A 15 -0.05 -7.17 -2.15
N GLU A 16 -0.14 -8.46 -1.84
CA GLU A 16 -0.41 -8.89 -0.47
C GLU A 16 0.72 -8.46 0.46
N TRP A 17 0.36 -7.90 1.62
CA TRP A 17 1.29 -7.59 2.71
C TRP A 17 0.97 -8.45 3.92
N GLN A 18 1.79 -9.50 4.16
CA GLN A 18 1.45 -10.59 5.09
C GLN A 18 2.66 -11.00 5.96
N PRO A 19 3.19 -10.11 6.81
CA PRO A 19 4.32 -10.44 7.67
C PRO A 19 4.01 -11.57 8.65
N GLU A 20 2.82 -11.62 9.24
CA GLU A 20 2.45 -12.69 10.16
C GLU A 20 2.47 -14.06 9.48
N ARG A 21 1.94 -14.15 8.26
CA ARG A 21 1.96 -15.38 7.45
C ARG A 21 3.39 -15.87 7.20
N HIS A 22 4.29 -14.95 6.90
CA HIS A 22 5.70 -15.25 6.69
C HIS A 22 6.33 -15.84 7.96
N TYR A 23 6.17 -15.16 9.10
CA TYR A 23 6.73 -15.62 10.36
C TYR A 23 6.06 -16.90 10.90
N ASP A 24 4.76 -17.09 10.71
CA ASP A 24 4.09 -18.34 11.06
C ASP A 24 4.70 -19.53 10.32
N LYS A 25 5.09 -19.33 9.06
CA LYS A 25 5.74 -20.36 8.23
C LYS A 25 7.20 -20.60 8.61
N THR A 26 7.95 -19.57 8.99
CA THR A 26 9.41 -19.64 9.18
C THR A 26 9.82 -19.98 10.60
N ILE A 27 9.13 -19.43 11.62
CA ILE A 27 9.46 -19.63 13.05
C ILE A 27 8.31 -20.20 13.87
N GLY A 28 7.14 -20.40 13.26
CA GLY A 28 5.93 -20.88 13.90
C GLY A 28 5.14 -19.83 14.66
N GLU A 29 3.81 -20.00 14.73
CA GLU A 29 2.86 -19.04 15.30
C GLU A 29 3.22 -18.62 16.74
N LYS A 30 3.62 -19.59 17.58
CA LYS A 30 3.98 -19.30 18.98
C LYS A 30 5.15 -18.32 19.05
N ARG A 31 6.22 -18.57 18.36
CA ARG A 31 7.42 -17.73 18.36
C ARG A 31 7.15 -16.36 17.73
N ARG A 32 6.37 -16.32 16.66
CA ARG A 32 5.92 -15.05 16.07
C ARG A 32 5.14 -14.21 17.06
N ARG A 33 4.15 -14.77 17.77
CA ARG A 33 3.37 -14.04 18.79
C ARG A 33 4.26 -13.49 19.91
N GLU A 34 5.17 -14.31 20.44
CA GLU A 34 6.13 -13.87 21.46
C GLU A 34 6.97 -12.67 20.96
N MET A 35 7.42 -12.69 19.70
CA MET A 35 8.18 -11.60 19.10
C MET A 35 7.33 -10.34 18.91
N PHE A 36 6.14 -10.45 18.32
CA PHE A 36 5.26 -9.30 18.06
C PHE A 36 4.71 -8.67 19.35
N GLU A 37 4.60 -9.42 20.46
CA GLU A 37 4.28 -8.88 21.77
C GLU A 37 5.47 -8.15 22.42
N ALA A 38 6.68 -8.62 22.18
CA ALA A 38 7.91 -8.05 22.76
C ALA A 38 8.47 -6.87 21.96
N VAL A 39 8.15 -6.79 20.67
CA VAL A 39 8.72 -5.82 19.72
C VAL A 39 7.60 -5.23 18.86
N ASP A 40 7.45 -3.92 18.91
CA ASP A 40 6.50 -3.21 18.03
C ASP A 40 7.07 -3.07 16.61
N LEU A 41 7.00 -4.18 15.85
CA LEU A 41 7.47 -4.23 14.47
C LEU A 41 6.63 -3.35 13.53
N HIS A 42 5.36 -3.10 13.87
CA HIS A 42 4.52 -2.20 13.09
C HIS A 42 4.96 -0.74 13.27
N ALA A 43 5.24 -0.29 14.50
CA ALA A 43 5.79 1.05 14.72
C ALA A 43 7.18 1.23 14.08
N MET A 44 8.02 0.19 14.12
CA MET A 44 9.30 0.18 13.38
C MET A 44 9.07 0.37 11.86
N ASN A 45 8.10 -0.34 11.28
CA ASN A 45 7.77 -0.22 9.86
C ASN A 45 7.21 1.16 9.53
N ASP A 46 6.38 1.75 10.38
CA ASP A 46 5.85 3.11 10.20
C ASP A 46 6.98 4.16 10.13
N GLU A 47 8.07 3.99 10.89
CA GLU A 47 9.23 4.86 10.78
C GLU A 47 9.92 4.71 9.42
N ILE A 48 10.01 3.49 8.90
CA ILE A 48 10.53 3.21 7.55
C ILE A 48 9.64 3.85 6.50
N ASP A 49 8.32 3.73 6.64
CA ASP A 49 7.33 4.31 5.75
C ASP A 49 7.30 5.85 5.83
N ARG A 50 7.82 6.44 6.92
CA ARG A 50 8.14 7.88 7.01
C ARG A 50 9.49 8.24 6.41
N GLY A 51 10.24 7.25 5.90
CA GLY A 51 11.51 7.42 5.20
C GLY A 51 12.73 7.30 6.08
N ALA A 52 12.67 6.54 7.19
CA ALA A 52 13.87 6.04 7.84
C ALA A 52 14.59 5.04 6.92
N ALA A 53 15.91 4.95 7.05
CA ALA A 53 16.72 4.04 6.27
C ALA A 53 16.32 2.58 6.57
N PHE A 54 15.94 1.84 5.55
CA PHE A 54 15.25 0.55 5.66
C PHE A 54 16.06 -0.48 6.47
N LYS A 55 17.27 -0.76 6.02
CA LYS A 55 18.14 -1.75 6.66
C LYS A 55 18.58 -1.32 8.05
N GLU A 56 19.05 -0.10 8.15
CA GLU A 56 19.62 0.45 9.37
C GLU A 56 18.59 0.45 10.50
N ARG A 57 17.35 0.90 10.21
CA ARG A 57 16.27 0.95 11.22
C ARG A 57 15.90 -0.44 11.75
N ILE A 58 15.80 -1.43 10.85
CA ILE A 58 15.51 -2.82 11.24
C ILE A 58 16.66 -3.40 12.08
N TYR A 59 17.91 -3.18 11.67
CA TYR A 59 19.07 -3.70 12.37
C TYR A 59 19.27 -3.03 13.73
N GLU A 60 18.98 -1.73 13.86
CA GLU A 60 18.96 -1.05 15.16
C GLU A 60 17.92 -1.66 16.11
N GLU A 61 16.71 -1.98 15.61
CA GLU A 61 15.68 -2.64 16.42
C GLU A 61 16.12 -4.04 16.84
N ALA A 62 16.74 -4.79 15.94
CA ALA A 62 17.27 -6.13 16.21
C ALA A 62 18.31 -6.13 17.35
N GLU A 63 19.16 -5.09 17.46
CA GLU A 63 20.15 -4.98 18.52
C GLU A 63 19.53 -4.67 19.90
N LYS A 64 18.35 -4.00 19.93
CA LYS A 64 17.60 -3.77 21.19
C LYS A 64 16.95 -5.04 21.72
N HIS A 65 16.72 -6.04 20.86
CA HIS A 65 16.02 -7.28 21.18
C HIS A 65 16.86 -8.53 20.88
N PRO A 66 17.93 -8.82 21.67
CA PRO A 66 18.87 -9.91 21.37
C PRO A 66 18.21 -11.28 21.22
N SER A 67 17.11 -11.55 21.95
CA SER A 67 16.35 -12.82 21.89
C SER A 67 15.63 -13.05 20.56
N PHE A 68 15.40 -11.99 19.77
CA PHE A 68 14.71 -12.02 18.49
C PHE A 68 15.54 -11.39 17.36
N ARG A 69 16.85 -11.20 17.60
CA ARG A 69 17.72 -10.48 16.67
C ARG A 69 17.69 -11.04 15.25
N ALA A 70 17.75 -12.35 15.11
CA ALA A 70 17.77 -13.01 13.80
C ALA A 70 16.42 -12.83 13.09
N GLU A 71 15.34 -13.02 13.81
CA GLU A 71 13.97 -12.89 13.30
C GLU A 71 13.64 -11.44 12.88
N ILE A 72 14.10 -10.44 13.66
CA ILE A 72 13.90 -9.03 13.30
C ILE A 72 14.71 -8.68 12.05
N ARG A 73 15.95 -9.18 11.92
CA ARG A 73 16.75 -8.96 10.70
C ARG A 73 16.13 -9.62 9.47
N ASP A 74 15.42 -10.74 9.64
CA ASP A 74 14.68 -11.41 8.56
C ASP A 74 13.59 -10.50 7.95
N TRP A 75 13.06 -9.51 8.68
CA TRP A 75 12.17 -8.50 8.11
C TRP A 75 12.79 -7.75 6.94
N TYR A 76 14.10 -7.51 6.97
CA TYR A 76 14.82 -6.94 5.84
C TYR A 76 15.19 -8.01 4.80
N ASP A 77 15.76 -9.13 5.25
CA ASP A 77 16.35 -10.15 4.38
C ASP A 77 15.28 -10.87 3.54
N SER A 78 14.09 -11.08 4.10
CA SER A 78 12.95 -11.77 3.47
C SER A 78 11.77 -10.85 3.15
N TRP A 79 11.97 -9.55 3.12
CA TRP A 79 10.90 -8.56 2.97
C TRP A 79 9.95 -8.85 1.81
N ILE A 80 10.47 -9.29 0.66
CA ILE A 80 9.67 -9.58 -0.54
C ILE A 80 8.74 -10.79 -0.36
N GLU A 81 9.09 -11.72 0.52
CA GLU A 81 8.23 -12.86 0.84
C GLU A 81 6.99 -12.44 1.66
N MET A 82 7.11 -11.35 2.42
CA MET A 82 6.00 -10.72 3.13
C MET A 82 5.14 -9.87 2.21
N ALA A 83 5.77 -9.24 1.20
CA ALA A 83 5.13 -8.43 0.17
C ALA A 83 4.86 -9.27 -1.10
N SER A 84 4.08 -10.34 -0.96
CA SER A 84 3.85 -11.33 -2.03
C SER A 84 2.59 -12.18 -1.76
N PRO A 85 1.89 -12.64 -2.81
CA PRO A 85 2.04 -12.34 -4.24
C PRO A 85 1.37 -11.03 -4.66
N ALA A 86 1.53 -10.64 -5.93
CA ALA A 86 0.66 -9.64 -6.54
C ALA A 86 -0.77 -10.18 -6.63
N ILE A 87 -1.76 -9.26 -6.62
CA ILE A 87 -3.19 -9.55 -6.78
C ILE A 87 -3.55 -9.35 -8.27
N PRO A 88 -3.60 -10.42 -9.09
CA PRO A 88 -3.63 -10.30 -10.56
C PRO A 88 -4.83 -9.52 -11.09
N HIS A 89 -6.01 -9.73 -10.51
CA HIS A 89 -7.23 -9.05 -10.94
C HIS A 89 -7.14 -7.54 -10.66
N SER A 90 -6.63 -7.11 -9.50
CA SER A 90 -6.42 -5.69 -9.21
C SER A 90 -5.43 -5.04 -10.17
N VAL A 91 -4.34 -5.74 -10.52
CA VAL A 91 -3.36 -5.25 -11.51
C VAL A 91 -4.01 -5.15 -12.91
N LYS A 92 -4.87 -6.11 -13.28
CA LYS A 92 -5.62 -6.05 -14.54
C LYS A 92 -6.54 -4.81 -14.57
N LEU A 93 -7.28 -4.54 -13.49
CA LEU A 93 -8.16 -3.37 -13.40
C LEU A 93 -7.38 -2.05 -13.55
N LEU A 94 -6.22 -1.92 -12.90
CA LEU A 94 -5.32 -0.78 -13.06
C LEU A 94 -4.94 -0.57 -14.54
N ARG A 95 -4.51 -1.63 -15.22
CA ARG A 95 -4.10 -1.57 -16.64
C ARG A 95 -5.28 -1.26 -17.56
N THR A 96 -6.46 -1.78 -17.25
CA THR A 96 -7.67 -1.50 -18.02
C THR A 96 -8.05 -0.02 -17.92
N LEU A 97 -8.02 0.57 -16.72
CA LEU A 97 -8.24 2.01 -16.53
C LEU A 97 -7.25 2.84 -17.38
N ARG A 98 -5.96 2.51 -17.31
CA ARG A 98 -4.93 3.21 -18.10
C ARG A 98 -5.16 3.08 -19.62
N SER A 99 -5.59 1.93 -20.09
CA SER A 99 -5.89 1.72 -21.53
C SER A 99 -7.06 2.56 -22.03
N LYS A 100 -7.84 3.15 -21.11
CA LYS A 100 -8.96 4.06 -21.37
C LYS A 100 -8.62 5.52 -21.06
N ASP A 101 -7.34 5.83 -20.91
CA ASP A 101 -6.84 7.16 -20.58
C ASP A 101 -7.39 7.72 -19.24
N VAL A 102 -7.82 6.85 -18.32
CA VAL A 102 -8.18 7.25 -16.96
C VAL A 102 -6.88 7.41 -16.17
N PRO A 103 -6.60 8.59 -15.61
CA PRO A 103 -5.40 8.81 -14.78
C PRO A 103 -5.39 7.89 -13.56
N VAL A 104 -4.29 7.17 -13.34
CA VAL A 104 -4.12 6.29 -12.17
C VAL A 104 -2.89 6.70 -11.37
N PHE A 105 -3.09 6.93 -10.06
CA PHE A 105 -2.05 7.33 -9.12
C PHE A 105 -1.87 6.26 -8.05
N ALA A 106 -0.69 6.20 -7.46
CA ALA A 106 -0.45 5.44 -6.23
C ALA A 106 -0.40 6.39 -5.03
N LEU A 107 -1.01 6.01 -3.90
CA LEU A 107 -0.82 6.63 -2.59
C LEU A 107 -0.64 5.52 -1.55
N SER A 108 0.59 5.24 -1.16
CA SER A 108 0.90 4.08 -0.31
C SER A 108 1.89 4.42 0.80
N ASN A 109 1.65 3.84 1.99
CA ASN A 109 2.64 3.79 3.05
C ASN A 109 3.72 2.78 2.65
N PHE A 110 4.90 3.31 2.29
CA PHE A 110 5.99 2.52 1.74
C PHE A 110 7.32 3.23 1.94
N GLY A 111 8.31 2.53 2.47
CA GLY A 111 9.66 3.08 2.62
C GLY A 111 10.35 3.33 1.27
N VAL A 112 11.31 4.22 1.25
CA VAL A 112 12.04 4.60 0.03
C VAL A 112 12.74 3.39 -0.60
N ASP A 113 13.57 2.69 0.19
CA ASP A 113 14.39 1.58 -0.31
C ASP A 113 13.54 0.33 -0.58
N SER A 114 12.55 0.05 0.28
CA SER A 114 11.63 -1.09 0.10
C SER A 114 10.76 -0.90 -1.15
N PHE A 115 10.31 0.33 -1.44
CA PHE A 115 9.58 0.63 -2.67
C PHE A 115 10.47 0.44 -3.91
N ALA A 116 11.69 0.98 -3.90
CA ALA A 116 12.65 0.80 -4.99
C ALA A 116 12.95 -0.70 -5.23
N TYR A 117 13.04 -1.49 -4.17
CA TYR A 117 13.20 -2.95 -4.29
C TYR A 117 11.94 -3.62 -4.87
N ALA A 118 10.74 -3.23 -4.41
CA ALA A 118 9.48 -3.74 -4.94
C ALA A 118 9.32 -3.48 -6.44
N GLU A 119 9.72 -2.30 -6.95
CA GLU A 119 9.68 -1.98 -8.38
C GLU A 119 10.50 -2.97 -9.22
N THR A 120 11.61 -3.52 -8.69
CA THR A 120 12.40 -4.55 -9.38
C THR A 120 11.67 -5.88 -9.52
N LYS A 121 10.69 -6.15 -8.66
CA LYS A 121 9.90 -7.41 -8.62
C LYS A 121 8.54 -7.26 -9.29
N TYR A 122 7.96 -6.09 -9.20
CA TYR A 122 6.61 -5.76 -9.67
C TYR A 122 6.64 -4.60 -10.68
N PRO A 123 6.94 -4.87 -11.97
CA PRO A 123 7.07 -3.82 -12.99
C PRO A 123 5.85 -2.91 -13.13
N PHE A 124 4.64 -3.39 -12.76
CA PHE A 124 3.42 -2.59 -12.80
C PHE A 124 3.45 -1.38 -11.84
N LEU A 125 4.32 -1.38 -10.83
CA LEU A 125 4.51 -0.21 -9.95
C LEU A 125 5.07 1.01 -10.72
N GLY A 126 5.74 0.78 -11.84
CA GLY A 126 6.17 1.82 -12.77
C GLY A 126 5.07 2.31 -13.73
N GLU A 127 3.89 1.67 -13.73
CA GLU A 127 2.81 2.00 -14.67
C GLU A 127 1.88 3.12 -14.17
N PHE A 128 2.03 3.63 -12.95
CA PHE A 128 1.26 4.76 -12.42
C PHE A 128 1.67 6.09 -13.09
N ASP A 129 0.70 6.95 -13.34
CA ASP A 129 0.94 8.30 -13.87
C ASP A 129 1.58 9.21 -12.82
N ARG A 130 1.24 9.00 -11.52
CA ARG A 130 1.86 9.65 -10.36
C ARG A 130 2.01 8.66 -9.22
N ARG A 131 3.07 8.81 -8.43
CA ARG A 131 3.38 7.94 -7.29
C ARG A 131 3.64 8.76 -6.05
N TYR A 132 2.70 8.70 -5.12
CA TYR A 132 2.77 9.34 -3.82
C TYR A 132 3.17 8.28 -2.79
N ILE A 133 4.47 8.15 -2.58
CA ILE A 133 5.08 7.18 -1.69
C ILE A 133 5.47 7.88 -0.40
N SER A 134 4.93 7.42 0.72
CA SER A 134 5.05 8.06 2.04
C SER A 134 6.50 8.32 2.45
N GLY A 135 7.41 7.39 2.16
CA GLY A 135 8.84 7.53 2.46
C GLY A 135 9.50 8.73 1.79
N HIS A 136 9.08 9.08 0.56
CA HIS A 136 9.52 10.30 -0.10
C HIS A 136 8.81 11.55 0.45
N MET A 137 7.54 11.42 0.82
CA MET A 137 6.70 12.51 1.32
C MET A 137 6.95 12.83 2.80
N LYS A 138 7.55 11.92 3.56
CA LYS A 138 7.79 12.02 5.01
C LYS A 138 6.51 12.17 5.84
N ARG A 139 5.42 11.64 5.31
CA ARG A 139 4.10 11.56 5.94
C ARG A 139 3.48 10.23 5.57
N ILE A 140 2.69 9.64 6.48
CA ILE A 140 1.98 8.38 6.23
C ILE A 140 0.47 8.58 6.29
N LYS A 141 -0.29 7.72 5.62
CA LYS A 141 -1.73 7.60 5.84
C LYS A 141 -1.96 7.05 7.26
N PRO A 142 -3.00 7.47 8.00
CA PRO A 142 -4.06 8.41 7.63
C PRO A 142 -3.80 9.89 8.01
N GLU A 143 -2.56 10.36 8.11
CA GLU A 143 -2.28 11.77 8.40
C GLU A 143 -2.89 12.66 7.32
N PRO A 144 -3.64 13.73 7.69
CA PRO A 144 -4.30 14.58 6.69
C PRO A 144 -3.33 15.26 5.73
N GLU A 145 -2.10 15.51 6.17
CA GLU A 145 -1.08 16.21 5.39
C GLU A 145 -0.69 15.45 4.11
N ILE A 146 -0.67 14.10 4.15
CA ILE A 146 -0.29 13.33 2.95
C ILE A 146 -1.36 13.48 1.85
N TYR A 147 -2.64 13.54 2.22
CA TYR A 147 -3.75 13.78 1.29
C TYR A 147 -3.71 15.20 0.72
N GLU A 148 -3.42 16.21 1.57
CA GLU A 148 -3.23 17.60 1.13
C GLU A 148 -2.12 17.73 0.10
N MET A 149 -1.01 17.01 0.30
CA MET A 149 0.09 17.01 -0.66
C MET A 149 -0.34 16.42 -2.01
N VAL A 150 -1.16 15.35 -2.01
CA VAL A 150 -1.72 14.76 -3.23
C VAL A 150 -2.61 15.76 -3.96
N GLU A 151 -3.59 16.37 -3.24
CA GLU A 151 -4.52 17.36 -3.78
C GLU A 151 -3.78 18.53 -4.43
N LYS A 152 -2.80 19.07 -3.73
CA LYS A 152 -2.00 20.20 -4.20
C LYS A 152 -1.17 19.86 -5.44
N ASP A 153 -0.60 18.63 -5.49
CA ASP A 153 0.24 18.22 -6.61
C ASP A 153 -0.58 17.85 -7.84
N CYS A 154 -1.68 17.09 -7.67
CA CYS A 154 -2.50 16.68 -8.81
C CYS A 154 -3.38 17.81 -9.35
N GLY A 155 -3.79 18.74 -8.51
CA GLY A 155 -4.65 19.88 -8.89
C GLY A 155 -6.08 19.50 -9.25
N ILE A 156 -6.51 18.26 -8.91
CA ILE A 156 -7.87 17.74 -9.12
C ILE A 156 -8.71 18.09 -7.88
N ASP A 157 -9.96 18.48 -8.10
CA ASP A 157 -10.91 18.68 -6.99
C ASP A 157 -11.07 17.39 -6.18
N PRO A 158 -11.04 17.44 -4.85
CA PRO A 158 -11.21 16.24 -4.01
C PRO A 158 -12.38 15.34 -4.42
N ALA A 159 -13.52 15.90 -4.83
CA ALA A 159 -14.66 15.11 -5.26
C ALA A 159 -14.48 14.39 -6.62
N GLY A 160 -13.44 14.75 -7.38
CA GLY A 160 -13.02 14.06 -8.61
C GLY A 160 -12.04 12.92 -8.37
N LEU A 161 -11.56 12.73 -7.13
CA LEU A 161 -10.63 11.65 -6.77
C LEU A 161 -11.40 10.44 -6.25
N LEU A 162 -11.09 9.24 -6.78
CA LEU A 162 -11.59 7.97 -6.27
C LEU A 162 -10.44 7.16 -5.69
N PHE A 163 -10.43 6.96 -4.38
CA PHE A 163 -9.38 6.25 -3.64
C PHE A 163 -9.82 4.83 -3.25
N VAL A 164 -8.93 3.86 -3.41
CA VAL A 164 -9.11 2.48 -2.93
C VAL A 164 -7.98 2.10 -1.98
N ASP A 165 -8.35 1.58 -0.79
CA ASP A 165 -7.43 1.21 0.28
C ASP A 165 -8.08 0.12 1.15
N ASP A 166 -7.29 -0.79 1.73
CA ASP A 166 -7.77 -1.89 2.59
C ASP A 166 -8.03 -1.46 4.04
N ARG A 167 -7.61 -0.25 4.44
CA ARG A 167 -7.73 0.25 5.81
C ARG A 167 -8.86 1.27 5.94
N GLN A 168 -9.77 1.00 6.88
CA GLN A 168 -10.91 1.87 7.14
C GLN A 168 -10.50 3.27 7.58
N ASP A 169 -9.45 3.42 8.38
CA ASP A 169 -8.95 4.73 8.84
C ASP A 169 -8.44 5.61 7.67
N ASN A 170 -7.80 5.02 6.67
CA ASN A 170 -7.38 5.70 5.46
C ASN A 170 -8.58 6.14 4.62
N ILE A 171 -9.60 5.29 4.49
CA ILE A 171 -10.85 5.59 3.79
C ILE A 171 -11.61 6.72 4.48
N ASP A 172 -11.69 6.69 5.81
CA ASP A 172 -12.40 7.71 6.58
C ASP A 172 -11.72 9.09 6.43
N MET A 173 -10.40 9.12 6.44
CA MET A 173 -9.64 10.35 6.20
C MET A 173 -9.87 10.89 4.78
N ALA A 174 -9.80 10.04 3.76
CA ALA A 174 -10.07 10.44 2.37
C ALA A 174 -11.48 11.05 2.23
N ARG A 175 -12.50 10.40 2.81
CA ARG A 175 -13.88 10.90 2.82
C ARG A 175 -14.03 12.21 3.58
N ALA A 176 -13.37 12.36 4.74
CA ALA A 176 -13.37 13.59 5.51
C ALA A 176 -12.79 14.78 4.71
N ARG A 177 -11.91 14.49 3.75
CA ARG A 177 -11.35 15.49 2.83
C ARG A 177 -12.20 15.71 1.57
N GLY A 178 -13.31 15.00 1.41
CA GLY A 178 -14.22 15.12 0.26
C GLY A 178 -13.90 14.20 -0.91
N TRP A 179 -12.93 13.27 -0.78
CA TRP A 179 -12.67 12.28 -1.80
C TRP A 179 -13.79 11.24 -1.86
N GLN A 180 -14.01 10.66 -3.03
CA GLN A 180 -14.71 9.40 -3.14
C GLN A 180 -13.74 8.29 -2.71
N ALA A 181 -14.23 7.31 -1.92
CA ALA A 181 -13.35 6.27 -1.41
C ALA A 181 -14.07 4.94 -1.24
N HIS A 182 -13.37 3.85 -1.62
CA HIS A 182 -13.83 2.47 -1.56
C HIS A 182 -12.94 1.65 -0.64
N LEU A 183 -13.53 1.01 0.39
CA LEU A 183 -12.81 0.05 1.23
C LEU A 183 -12.60 -1.24 0.43
N PHE A 184 -11.34 -1.61 0.26
CA PHE A 184 -10.98 -2.81 -0.48
C PHE A 184 -11.13 -4.06 0.39
N GLU A 185 -12.10 -4.87 0.07
CA GLU A 185 -12.33 -6.20 0.67
C GLU A 185 -12.03 -7.35 -0.31
N GLY A 186 -11.54 -6.99 -1.50
CA GLY A 186 -11.17 -7.92 -2.56
C GLY A 186 -11.38 -7.32 -3.95
N PRO A 187 -10.73 -7.90 -4.97
CA PRO A 187 -10.70 -7.31 -6.30
C PRO A 187 -12.05 -7.27 -7.00
N GLN A 188 -12.99 -8.18 -6.66
CA GLN A 188 -14.33 -8.16 -7.27
C GLN A 188 -15.14 -6.95 -6.80
N GLY A 189 -15.13 -6.63 -5.49
CA GLY A 189 -15.82 -5.44 -4.96
C GLY A 189 -15.29 -4.15 -5.56
N TRP A 190 -13.97 -4.08 -5.79
CA TRP A 190 -13.35 -2.97 -6.49
C TRP A 190 -13.76 -2.90 -7.97
N ALA A 191 -13.82 -4.03 -8.67
CA ALA A 191 -14.30 -4.10 -10.05
C ALA A 191 -15.75 -3.58 -10.17
N ASP A 192 -16.63 -4.01 -9.26
CA ASP A 192 -18.04 -3.57 -9.21
C ASP A 192 -18.15 -2.07 -8.96
N GLU A 193 -17.29 -1.51 -8.10
CA GLU A 193 -17.21 -0.06 -7.85
C GLU A 193 -16.80 0.70 -9.12
N LEU A 194 -15.79 0.24 -9.86
CA LEU A 194 -15.36 0.88 -11.11
C LEU A 194 -16.45 0.86 -12.18
N VAL A 195 -17.25 -0.21 -12.23
CA VAL A 195 -18.44 -0.28 -13.11
C VAL A 195 -19.51 0.70 -12.63
N ARG A 196 -19.78 0.78 -11.34
CA ARG A 196 -20.77 1.71 -10.74
C ARG A 196 -20.40 3.18 -11.03
N GLN A 197 -19.12 3.50 -11.05
CA GLN A 197 -18.59 4.81 -11.39
C GLN A 197 -18.61 5.10 -12.91
N GLY A 198 -18.92 4.10 -13.74
CA GLY A 198 -18.93 4.22 -15.19
C GLY A 198 -17.54 4.31 -15.83
N LEU A 199 -16.49 3.95 -15.08
CA LEU A 199 -15.10 3.93 -15.56
C LEU A 199 -14.82 2.71 -16.42
N LEU A 200 -15.41 1.57 -16.05
CA LEU A 200 -15.33 0.30 -16.77
C LEU A 200 -16.73 -0.24 -17.05
N ASN A 201 -16.88 -1.09 -18.07
CA ASN A 201 -18.04 -1.93 -18.24
C ASN A 201 -17.81 -3.31 -17.57
N ALA A 202 -18.85 -4.15 -17.48
CA ALA A 202 -18.79 -5.44 -16.79
C ALA A 202 -17.78 -6.42 -17.44
N GLU A 203 -17.58 -6.38 -18.75
CA GLU A 203 -16.62 -7.23 -19.46
C GLU A 203 -15.17 -6.77 -19.14
N GLU A 204 -14.91 -5.49 -19.20
CA GLU A 204 -13.62 -4.87 -18.87
C GLU A 204 -13.20 -5.10 -17.40
N ALA A 205 -14.17 -5.15 -16.49
CA ALA A 205 -13.99 -5.36 -15.06
C ALA A 205 -13.89 -6.85 -14.65
N SER A 206 -14.12 -7.78 -15.56
CA SER A 206 -14.06 -9.22 -15.27
C SER A 206 -12.64 -9.69 -14.92
N ALA A 207 -12.51 -10.76 -14.10
CA ALA A 207 -11.22 -11.33 -13.67
C ALA A 207 -10.39 -11.93 -14.84
#